data_12e315ac3f6cc48255dd97a4f4f2ed92
#
_entry.id   12e315ac3f6cc48255dd97a4f4f2ed92
#
_cell.length_a   1.000
_cell.length_b   1.000
_cell.length_c   1.000
_cell.angle_alpha   90.00
_cell.angle_beta   90.00
_cell.angle_gamma   90.00
#
_symmetry.space_group_name_H-M   'P 1'
#
loop_
_entity.id
_entity.type
_entity.pdbx_description
1 polymer ?
#
loop_
_entity_poly.entity_id
_entity_poly.type
_entity_poly.pdbx_seq_one_letter_code
_entity_poly.pdbx_strand_id
1 'polypeptide(L)'
;QVNAWAETNRGNRIRNLLNPQRMSDRTVLVLVNAMYLRAFWDSKFEGRDTALRTFVREDGAACQVPMMKQQVFTEGRSWPRQGGMYYEKDGVRGASLFFTGGKGAPVFMAVLPPEGRKMKQFIDGMTAEDWNGILSSLSARDAAEETRKPGGKPLEQYSRYHLRLPRFSQSSPTLSLKKALEALGMEDAFTGRADFSRMGSCAPEPLKIHGVYQKCAVRVREEGLDASASTAGEMDPFAGSPPRGRGPEIEFNRPF
;
A
#
# COMPACT_ATOMS: atom_id res chain seq x y z
N GLN A 1 16.42 21.38 10.97
CA GLN A 1 15.66 20.74 12.07
C GLN A 1 14.56 19.81 11.53
N VAL A 2 13.64 20.26 10.65
CA VAL A 2 12.51 19.43 10.16
C VAL A 2 12.98 18.18 9.40
N ASN A 3 13.98 18.30 8.51
CA ASN A 3 14.52 17.15 7.80
C ASN A 3 15.18 16.15 8.77
N ALA A 4 15.95 16.64 9.74
CA ALA A 4 16.55 15.80 10.77
C ALA A 4 15.49 15.11 11.64
N TRP A 5 14.41 15.81 11.99
CA TRP A 5 13.27 15.22 12.70
C TRP A 5 12.61 14.10 11.88
N ALA A 6 12.37 14.32 10.59
CA ALA A 6 11.78 13.31 9.71
C ALA A 6 12.69 12.07 9.59
N GLU A 7 13.98 12.26 9.44
CA GLU A 7 14.97 11.19 9.39
C GLU A 7 15.02 10.38 10.68
N THR A 8 15.16 11.06 11.83
CA THR A 8 15.27 10.39 13.13
C THR A 8 14.00 9.60 13.49
N ASN A 9 12.82 10.24 13.33
CA ASN A 9 11.55 9.63 13.77
C ASN A 9 10.99 8.60 12.78
N ARG A 10 11.57 8.46 11.58
CA ARG A 10 11.12 7.53 10.53
C ARG A 10 12.23 6.57 10.10
N GLY A 11 13.17 6.25 11.00
CA GLY A 11 14.20 5.25 10.78
C GLY A 11 15.07 5.53 9.56
N ASN A 12 15.40 6.80 9.29
CA ASN A 12 16.15 7.27 8.11
C ASN A 12 15.49 6.95 6.74
N ARG A 13 14.18 6.70 6.71
CA ARG A 13 13.45 6.31 5.50
C ARG A 13 12.98 7.51 4.68
N ILE A 14 12.70 8.63 5.34
CA ILE A 14 12.22 9.85 4.70
C ILE A 14 13.30 10.91 4.86
N ARG A 15 14.00 11.18 3.75
CA ARG A 15 15.05 12.21 3.68
C ARG A 15 14.60 13.37 2.82
N ASN A 16 15.14 14.56 3.09
CA ASN A 16 14.87 15.76 2.29
C ASN A 16 13.36 16.04 2.13
N LEU A 17 12.61 15.99 3.24
CA LEU A 17 11.16 16.26 3.25
C LEU A 17 10.86 17.69 2.83
N LEU A 18 11.64 18.65 3.33
CA LEU A 18 11.55 20.05 2.96
C LEU A 18 12.81 20.50 2.20
N ASN A 19 12.59 21.17 1.08
CA ASN A 19 13.65 21.89 0.39
C ASN A 19 13.78 23.31 0.99
N PRO A 20 14.91 23.66 1.62
CA PRO A 20 15.13 25.00 2.19
C PRO A 20 14.93 26.14 1.18
N GLN A 21 15.21 25.92 -0.11
CA GLN A 21 15.05 26.91 -1.17
C GLN A 21 13.58 27.28 -1.44
N ARG A 22 12.61 26.50 -0.94
CA ARG A 22 11.18 26.81 -1.03
C ARG A 22 10.66 27.64 0.14
N MET A 23 11.53 28.02 1.04
CA MET A 23 11.24 28.84 2.20
C MET A 23 11.89 30.21 2.03
N SER A 24 11.20 31.22 2.49
CA SER A 24 11.70 32.61 2.54
C SER A 24 11.61 33.11 3.99
N ASP A 25 12.21 34.28 4.26
CA ASP A 25 12.11 34.93 5.57
C ASP A 25 10.67 35.30 5.96
N ARG A 26 9.75 35.27 4.98
CA ARG A 26 8.30 35.47 5.19
C ARG A 26 7.53 34.16 5.47
N THR A 27 8.22 33.01 5.49
CA THR A 27 7.59 31.72 5.77
C THR A 27 7.42 31.54 7.27
N VAL A 28 6.20 31.61 7.75
CA VAL A 28 5.91 31.52 9.20
C VAL A 28 5.40 30.15 9.60
N LEU A 29 4.51 29.54 8.79
CA LEU A 29 3.89 28.26 9.12
C LEU A 29 3.96 27.30 7.94
N VAL A 30 4.52 26.12 8.18
CA VAL A 30 4.58 25.02 7.22
C VAL A 30 4.10 23.74 7.89
N LEU A 31 3.16 23.06 7.26
CA LEU A 31 2.73 21.75 7.68
C LEU A 31 3.49 20.66 6.92
N VAL A 32 3.94 19.65 7.64
CA VAL A 32 4.66 18.52 7.08
C VAL A 32 4.02 17.22 7.53
N ASN A 33 3.85 16.31 6.59
CA ASN A 33 3.37 14.95 6.86
C ASN A 33 4.38 13.94 6.30
N ALA A 34 4.79 13.01 7.16
CA ALA A 34 5.66 11.92 6.80
C ALA A 34 4.98 10.60 7.19
N MET A 35 4.56 9.83 6.20
CA MET A 35 3.89 8.55 6.42
C MET A 35 4.90 7.40 6.39
N TYR A 36 4.83 6.58 7.42
CA TYR A 36 5.62 5.37 7.55
C TYR A 36 4.74 4.27 8.14
N LEU A 37 4.74 3.12 7.49
CA LEU A 37 4.04 1.93 7.97
C LEU A 37 5.05 0.79 8.10
N ARG A 38 5.10 0.19 9.30
CA ARG A 38 5.79 -1.07 9.55
C ARG A 38 4.75 -2.11 9.93
N ALA A 39 4.69 -3.17 9.16
CA ALA A 39 3.72 -4.23 9.37
C ALA A 39 4.29 -5.57 8.86
N PHE A 40 4.01 -6.65 9.57
CA PHE A 40 4.43 -8.00 9.19
C PHE A 40 3.28 -8.69 8.47
N TRP A 41 3.62 -9.48 7.43
CA TRP A 41 2.62 -10.34 6.80
C TRP A 41 2.08 -11.36 7.80
N ASP A 42 0.81 -11.66 7.73
CA ASP A 42 0.21 -12.75 8.49
C ASP A 42 0.76 -14.10 8.02
N SER A 43 1.04 -14.21 6.71
CA SER A 43 1.82 -15.27 6.08
C SER A 43 2.99 -14.66 5.31
N LYS A 44 4.22 -14.86 5.81
CA LYS A 44 5.44 -14.31 5.21
C LYS A 44 5.86 -15.09 3.95
N PHE A 45 6.60 -14.42 3.08
CA PHE A 45 7.31 -15.08 1.99
C PHE A 45 8.58 -15.77 2.52
N GLU A 46 8.92 -16.91 1.95
CA GLU A 46 10.19 -17.56 2.25
C GLU A 46 11.30 -16.99 1.36
N GLY A 47 12.38 -16.52 1.97
CA GLY A 47 13.50 -15.91 1.24
C GLY A 47 14.13 -16.85 0.20
N ARG A 48 14.14 -18.17 0.46
CA ARG A 48 14.61 -19.19 -0.48
C ARG A 48 13.77 -19.30 -1.76
N ASP A 49 12.51 -18.85 -1.73
CA ASP A 49 11.59 -18.90 -2.86
C ASP A 49 11.59 -17.57 -3.66
N THR A 50 12.41 -16.59 -3.24
CA THR A 50 12.65 -15.35 -3.98
C THR A 50 13.72 -15.59 -5.05
N ALA A 51 13.37 -15.31 -6.31
CA ALA A 51 14.28 -15.48 -7.44
C ALA A 51 14.25 -14.26 -8.36
N LEU A 52 15.34 -14.02 -9.08
CA LEU A 52 15.39 -12.98 -10.11
C LEU A 52 14.44 -13.36 -11.26
N ARG A 53 13.55 -12.44 -11.61
CA ARG A 53 12.60 -12.59 -12.74
C ARG A 53 12.46 -11.28 -13.49
N THR A 54 12.04 -11.42 -14.73
CA THR A 54 11.82 -10.26 -15.62
C THR A 54 10.62 -9.44 -15.16
N PHE A 55 10.83 -8.14 -15.03
CA PHE A 55 9.80 -7.13 -14.85
C PHE A 55 9.83 -6.16 -16.03
N VAL A 56 8.69 -5.92 -16.65
CA VAL A 56 8.55 -5.00 -17.78
C VAL A 56 8.02 -3.66 -17.25
N ARG A 57 8.79 -2.61 -17.43
CA ARG A 57 8.43 -1.26 -16.99
C ARG A 57 7.40 -0.62 -17.91
N GLU A 58 6.82 0.52 -17.51
CA GLU A 58 5.83 1.28 -18.28
C GLU A 58 6.37 1.72 -19.66
N ASP A 59 7.68 1.95 -19.77
CA ASP A 59 8.37 2.30 -21.00
C ASP A 59 8.66 1.08 -21.92
N GLY A 60 8.26 -0.12 -21.50
CA GLY A 60 8.51 -1.38 -22.20
C GLY A 60 9.89 -1.99 -21.93
N ALA A 61 10.77 -1.30 -21.21
CA ALA A 61 12.08 -1.84 -20.89
C ALA A 61 12.00 -2.95 -19.84
N ALA A 62 12.66 -4.06 -20.10
CA ALA A 62 12.74 -5.19 -19.18
C ALA A 62 13.92 -5.03 -18.20
N CYS A 63 13.70 -5.40 -16.95
CA CYS A 63 14.75 -5.49 -15.94
C CYS A 63 14.57 -6.74 -15.09
N GLN A 64 15.62 -7.18 -14.42
CA GLN A 64 15.56 -8.30 -13.48
C GLN A 64 15.29 -7.75 -12.07
N VAL A 65 14.29 -8.31 -11.41
CA VAL A 65 13.90 -7.94 -10.05
C VAL A 65 13.82 -9.18 -9.16
N PRO A 66 14.15 -9.07 -7.86
CA PRO A 66 13.87 -10.13 -6.91
C PRO A 66 12.35 -10.31 -6.78
N MET A 67 11.83 -11.43 -7.25
CA MET A 67 10.42 -11.76 -7.24
C MET A 67 10.15 -12.79 -6.13
N MET A 68 9.47 -12.36 -5.10
CA MET A 68 9.04 -13.19 -3.98
C MET A 68 7.89 -14.09 -4.42
N LYS A 69 7.82 -15.30 -3.90
CA LYS A 69 6.78 -16.27 -4.23
C LYS A 69 6.18 -16.87 -2.96
N GLN A 70 4.85 -16.99 -2.94
CA GLN A 70 4.15 -17.78 -1.91
C GLN A 70 2.83 -18.33 -2.42
N GLN A 71 2.31 -19.31 -1.70
CA GLN A 71 0.95 -19.77 -1.80
C GLN A 71 0.11 -19.05 -0.73
N VAL A 72 -0.94 -18.35 -1.16
CA VAL A 72 -1.83 -17.59 -0.27
C VAL A 72 -3.14 -18.33 -0.13
N PHE A 73 -3.59 -18.52 1.08
CA PHE A 73 -4.88 -19.14 1.40
C PHE A 73 -5.95 -18.05 1.52
N THR A 74 -7.08 -18.25 0.86
CA THR A 74 -8.23 -17.33 0.88
C THR A 74 -9.26 -17.71 1.93
N GLU A 75 -9.14 -18.92 2.49
CA GLU A 75 -9.99 -19.45 3.54
C GLU A 75 -9.16 -20.03 4.67
N GLY A 76 -9.68 -20.01 5.89
CA GLY A 76 -9.05 -20.68 7.03
C GLY A 76 -9.41 -20.05 8.36
N ARG A 77 -10.06 -20.81 9.26
CA ARG A 77 -10.34 -20.40 10.65
C ARG A 77 -9.26 -20.89 11.62
N SER A 78 -8.57 -21.93 11.22
CA SER A 78 -7.44 -22.51 11.91
C SER A 78 -6.22 -22.50 10.98
N TRP A 79 -5.25 -23.32 11.21
CA TRP A 79 -4.11 -23.42 10.30
C TRP A 79 -4.44 -24.28 9.05
N PRO A 80 -4.06 -23.86 7.80
CA PRO A 80 -3.45 -22.57 7.45
C PRO A 80 -4.46 -21.42 7.53
N ARG A 81 -4.01 -20.27 8.05
CA ARG A 81 -4.84 -19.07 8.16
C ARG A 81 -5.08 -18.43 6.81
N GLN A 82 -6.18 -17.69 6.68
CA GLN A 82 -6.41 -16.82 5.55
C GLN A 82 -5.32 -15.76 5.49
N GLY A 83 -4.50 -15.79 4.43
CA GLY A 83 -3.38 -14.87 4.23
C GLY A 83 -3.71 -13.69 3.32
N GLY A 84 -4.81 -13.77 2.55
CA GLY A 84 -5.21 -12.73 1.61
C GLY A 84 -6.38 -13.15 0.72
N MET A 85 -6.74 -12.28 -0.21
CA MET A 85 -7.84 -12.46 -1.17
C MET A 85 -7.33 -12.33 -2.61
N TYR A 86 -8.04 -12.96 -3.54
CA TYR A 86 -7.81 -12.88 -4.97
C TYR A 86 -9.01 -12.26 -5.68
N TYR A 87 -8.74 -11.44 -6.69
CA TYR A 87 -9.73 -10.78 -7.54
C TYR A 87 -9.38 -10.96 -9.00
N GLU A 88 -10.36 -11.30 -9.82
CA GLU A 88 -10.24 -11.32 -11.29
C GLU A 88 -11.56 -10.95 -11.94
N LYS A 89 -11.55 -9.90 -12.75
CA LYS A 89 -12.70 -9.47 -13.56
C LYS A 89 -12.21 -8.64 -14.74
N ASP A 90 -12.72 -8.90 -15.92
CA ASP A 90 -12.46 -8.12 -17.15
C ASP A 90 -10.96 -7.91 -17.46
N GLY A 91 -10.14 -8.92 -17.16
CA GLY A 91 -8.68 -8.88 -17.32
C GLY A 91 -7.93 -8.12 -16.23
N VAL A 92 -8.64 -7.46 -15.32
CA VAL A 92 -8.07 -6.90 -14.09
C VAL A 92 -7.84 -8.02 -13.10
N ARG A 93 -6.64 -8.12 -12.56
CA ARG A 93 -6.30 -9.08 -11.51
C ARG A 93 -5.82 -8.37 -10.26
N GLY A 94 -6.21 -8.85 -9.11
CA GLY A 94 -5.83 -8.27 -7.84
C GLY A 94 -5.49 -9.34 -6.81
N ALA A 95 -4.61 -8.99 -5.90
CA ALA A 95 -4.27 -9.79 -4.75
C ALA A 95 -4.17 -8.92 -3.52
N SER A 96 -4.62 -9.42 -2.38
CA SER A 96 -4.34 -8.81 -1.10
C SER A 96 -3.51 -9.71 -0.21
N LEU A 97 -2.77 -9.10 0.69
CA LEU A 97 -2.05 -9.76 1.75
C LEU A 97 -2.45 -9.15 3.08
N PHE A 98 -2.78 -9.98 4.03
CA PHE A 98 -3.14 -9.55 5.37
C PHE A 98 -1.89 -9.37 6.23
N PHE A 99 -1.95 -8.34 7.07
CA PHE A 99 -0.95 -8.13 8.11
C PHE A 99 -1.37 -8.81 9.42
N THR A 100 -0.39 -9.13 10.24
CA THR A 100 -0.62 -9.56 11.62
C THR A 100 -1.42 -8.52 12.39
N GLY A 101 -2.25 -8.96 13.34
CA GLY A 101 -3.09 -8.06 14.15
C GLY A 101 -4.60 -8.33 14.06
N GLY A 102 -5.03 -9.25 13.21
CA GLY A 102 -6.43 -9.69 13.14
C GLY A 102 -7.39 -8.64 12.55
N LYS A 103 -8.62 -8.63 13.05
CA LYS A 103 -9.66 -7.71 12.58
C LYS A 103 -9.26 -6.25 12.83
N GLY A 104 -9.39 -5.42 11.80
CA GLY A 104 -8.99 -4.00 11.84
C GLY A 104 -7.51 -3.74 11.52
N ALA A 105 -6.69 -4.77 11.32
CA ALA A 105 -5.34 -4.56 10.79
C ALA A 105 -5.41 -4.06 9.35
N PRO A 106 -4.43 -3.25 8.90
CA PRO A 106 -4.32 -2.85 7.51
C PRO A 106 -4.25 -4.05 6.57
N VAL A 107 -4.59 -3.82 5.30
CA VAL A 107 -4.49 -4.82 4.23
C VAL A 107 -3.62 -4.23 3.12
N PHE A 108 -2.65 -4.97 2.65
CA PHE A 108 -1.93 -4.64 1.43
C PHE A 108 -2.73 -5.14 0.23
N MET A 109 -2.94 -4.27 -0.75
CA MET A 109 -3.62 -4.62 -1.99
C MET A 109 -2.76 -4.23 -3.17
N ALA A 110 -2.65 -5.12 -4.14
CA ALA A 110 -2.01 -4.88 -5.41
C ALA A 110 -2.98 -5.22 -6.53
N VAL A 111 -3.10 -4.33 -7.51
CA VAL A 111 -4.03 -4.46 -8.64
C VAL A 111 -3.23 -4.37 -9.93
N LEU A 112 -3.36 -5.40 -10.76
CA LEU A 112 -2.69 -5.53 -12.04
C LEU A 112 -3.68 -5.17 -13.15
N PRO A 113 -3.41 -4.13 -13.96
CA PRO A 113 -4.26 -3.78 -15.11
C PRO A 113 -4.37 -4.94 -16.11
N PRO A 114 -5.38 -4.91 -16.99
CA PRO A 114 -5.42 -5.80 -18.14
C PRO A 114 -4.12 -5.73 -18.95
N GLU A 115 -3.76 -6.83 -19.58
CA GLU A 115 -2.55 -6.90 -20.38
C GLU A 115 -2.59 -5.89 -21.54
N GLY A 116 -1.46 -5.22 -21.79
CA GLY A 116 -1.34 -4.17 -22.80
C GLY A 116 -1.92 -2.81 -22.43
N ARG A 117 -2.64 -2.68 -21.31
CA ARG A 117 -3.19 -1.40 -20.86
C ARG A 117 -2.19 -0.64 -19.99
N LYS A 118 -1.90 0.62 -20.34
CA LYS A 118 -1.01 1.49 -19.56
C LYS A 118 -1.65 1.87 -18.22
N MET A 119 -0.84 2.01 -17.17
CA MET A 119 -1.31 2.32 -15.81
C MET A 119 -2.14 3.60 -15.76
N LYS A 120 -1.67 4.68 -16.42
CA LYS A 120 -2.42 5.94 -16.47
C LYS A 120 -3.80 5.77 -17.10
N GLN A 121 -3.89 5.07 -18.22
CA GLN A 121 -5.17 4.82 -18.90
C GLN A 121 -6.11 3.94 -18.07
N PHE A 122 -5.54 3.02 -17.31
CA PHE A 122 -6.29 2.17 -16.40
C PHE A 122 -6.91 2.99 -15.26
N ILE A 123 -6.10 3.83 -14.60
CA ILE A 123 -6.55 4.69 -13.50
C ILE A 123 -7.58 5.72 -13.98
N ASP A 124 -7.30 6.41 -15.09
CA ASP A 124 -8.21 7.43 -15.64
C ASP A 124 -9.56 6.86 -16.10
N GLY A 125 -9.59 5.60 -16.49
CA GLY A 125 -10.81 4.92 -16.93
C GLY A 125 -11.56 4.15 -15.84
N MET A 126 -11.07 4.16 -14.60
CA MET A 126 -11.68 3.45 -13.48
C MET A 126 -12.80 4.27 -12.85
N THR A 127 -13.98 3.70 -12.76
CA THR A 127 -15.11 4.33 -12.05
C THR A 127 -15.00 4.11 -10.54
N ALA A 128 -15.74 4.92 -9.77
CA ALA A 128 -15.85 4.71 -8.32
C ALA A 128 -16.47 3.33 -7.98
N GLU A 129 -17.40 2.85 -8.82
CA GLU A 129 -18.03 1.55 -8.66
C GLU A 129 -17.02 0.41 -8.87
N ASP A 130 -16.21 0.47 -9.94
CA ASP A 130 -15.15 -0.51 -10.20
C ASP A 130 -14.16 -0.56 -9.03
N TRP A 131 -13.74 0.62 -8.57
CA TRP A 131 -12.80 0.73 -7.47
C TRP A 131 -13.38 0.15 -6.16
N ASN A 132 -14.64 0.49 -5.82
CA ASN A 132 -15.31 -0.05 -4.65
C ASN A 132 -15.50 -1.57 -4.75
N GLY A 133 -15.77 -2.08 -5.95
CA GLY A 133 -15.86 -3.52 -6.20
C GLY A 133 -14.53 -4.24 -5.93
N ILE A 134 -13.41 -3.68 -6.39
CA ILE A 134 -12.07 -4.20 -6.12
C ILE A 134 -11.75 -4.15 -4.62
N LEU A 135 -11.98 -2.98 -3.99
CA LEU A 135 -11.70 -2.80 -2.56
C LEU A 135 -12.49 -3.77 -1.69
N SER A 136 -13.80 -3.89 -1.91
CA SER A 136 -14.65 -4.79 -1.14
C SER A 136 -14.22 -6.25 -1.30
N SER A 137 -13.85 -6.67 -2.51
CA SER A 137 -13.40 -8.03 -2.79
C SER A 137 -12.06 -8.36 -2.13
N LEU A 138 -11.12 -7.41 -2.12
CA LEU A 138 -9.77 -7.62 -1.60
C LEU A 138 -9.64 -7.35 -0.09
N SER A 139 -10.57 -6.62 0.53
CA SER A 139 -10.55 -6.29 1.96
C SER A 139 -11.28 -7.31 2.84
N ALA A 140 -12.01 -8.23 2.26
CA ALA A 140 -12.90 -9.15 2.96
C ALA A 140 -12.11 -10.21 3.77
N ARG A 141 -11.61 -9.81 4.95
CA ARG A 141 -10.83 -10.71 5.83
C ARG A 141 -11.65 -11.83 6.44
N ASP A 142 -12.97 -11.67 6.57
CA ASP A 142 -13.88 -12.62 7.22
C ASP A 142 -15.12 -12.92 6.35
N ALA A 143 -15.03 -12.72 5.02
CA ALA A 143 -16.15 -12.96 4.11
C ALA A 143 -16.70 -14.39 4.17
N ALA A 144 -15.92 -15.35 4.67
CA ALA A 144 -16.36 -16.72 4.92
C ALA A 144 -17.41 -16.82 6.04
N GLU A 145 -17.58 -15.82 6.90
CA GLU A 145 -18.62 -15.81 7.93
C GLU A 145 -19.97 -15.26 7.44
N GLU A 146 -19.92 -14.23 6.59
CA GLU A 146 -21.14 -13.58 6.08
C GLU A 146 -21.79 -14.33 4.89
N THR A 147 -21.02 -15.05 4.09
CA THR A 147 -21.52 -15.80 2.92
C THR A 147 -22.12 -17.15 3.25
N ARG A 148 -22.14 -17.58 4.51
CA ARG A 148 -22.88 -18.75 4.98
C ARG A 148 -24.37 -18.51 5.22
N LYS A 149 -24.99 -17.55 4.54
CA LYS A 149 -26.46 -17.55 4.49
C LYS A 149 -26.95 -18.79 3.74
N PRO A 150 -27.90 -19.55 4.27
CA PRO A 150 -28.44 -20.71 3.60
C PRO A 150 -28.97 -20.28 2.23
N GLY A 151 -28.41 -20.76 1.13
CA GLY A 151 -28.84 -20.51 -0.23
C GLY A 151 -27.96 -19.58 -1.08
N GLY A 152 -26.95 -18.92 -0.51
CA GLY A 152 -25.96 -18.18 -1.28
C GLY A 152 -24.89 -19.15 -1.82
N LYS A 153 -24.72 -19.23 -3.16
CA LYS A 153 -23.54 -19.85 -3.72
C LYS A 153 -22.33 -19.07 -3.21
N PRO A 154 -21.29 -19.72 -2.65
CA PRO A 154 -20.04 -19.06 -2.36
C PRO A 154 -19.54 -18.44 -3.67
N LEU A 155 -18.92 -17.27 -3.60
CA LEU A 155 -17.97 -16.88 -4.64
C LEU A 155 -16.92 -18.00 -4.66
N GLU A 156 -17.27 -19.06 -5.41
CA GLU A 156 -16.29 -20.08 -5.74
C GLU A 156 -15.12 -19.39 -6.35
N GLN A 157 -13.94 -19.68 -5.86
CA GLN A 157 -13.25 -20.50 -6.83
C GLN A 157 -11.99 -21.12 -6.29
N TYR A 158 -11.30 -20.45 -5.39
CA TYR A 158 -10.02 -21.01 -5.02
C TYR A 158 -9.80 -20.84 -3.52
N SER A 159 -9.65 -21.95 -2.81
CA SER A 159 -9.20 -21.94 -1.42
C SER A 159 -7.78 -21.38 -1.27
N ARG A 160 -7.09 -21.16 -2.41
CA ARG A 160 -5.71 -20.63 -2.48
C ARG A 160 -5.38 -20.09 -3.86
N TYR A 161 -4.38 -19.19 -3.94
CA TYR A 161 -3.75 -18.74 -5.17
C TYR A 161 -2.22 -18.70 -5.02
N HIS A 162 -1.51 -18.67 -6.14
CA HIS A 162 -0.06 -18.51 -6.16
C HIS A 162 0.28 -17.07 -6.49
N LEU A 163 0.99 -16.42 -5.57
CA LEU A 163 1.38 -15.03 -5.70
C LEU A 163 2.86 -14.90 -6.00
N ARG A 164 3.17 -14.07 -7.01
CA ARG A 164 4.52 -13.54 -7.23
C ARG A 164 4.48 -12.02 -7.15
N LEU A 165 5.19 -11.48 -6.18
CA LEU A 165 5.25 -10.04 -5.89
C LEU A 165 6.71 -9.60 -5.89
N PRO A 166 7.09 -8.54 -6.64
CA PRO A 166 8.46 -8.06 -6.59
C PRO A 166 8.79 -7.50 -5.20
N ARG A 167 10.02 -7.73 -4.76
CA ARG A 167 10.60 -6.96 -3.67
C ARG A 167 10.90 -5.56 -4.19
N PHE A 168 10.39 -4.52 -3.55
CA PHE A 168 10.62 -3.15 -4.00
C PHE A 168 10.74 -2.16 -2.85
N SER A 169 11.33 -1.02 -3.18
CA SER A 169 11.39 0.14 -2.28
C SER A 169 11.08 1.38 -3.12
N GLN A 170 10.03 2.06 -2.75
CA GLN A 170 9.56 3.27 -3.43
C GLN A 170 9.50 4.43 -2.44
N SER A 171 9.93 5.60 -2.90
CA SER A 171 9.75 6.85 -2.16
C SER A 171 9.13 7.88 -3.08
N SER A 172 8.05 8.52 -2.65
CA SER A 172 7.46 9.60 -3.43
C SER A 172 8.41 10.81 -3.49
N PRO A 173 8.34 11.64 -4.52
CA PRO A 173 8.84 13.01 -4.42
C PRO A 173 8.10 13.74 -3.30
N THR A 174 8.64 14.87 -2.85
CA THR A 174 7.89 15.74 -1.93
C THR A 174 6.72 16.37 -2.67
N LEU A 175 5.51 16.01 -2.27
CA LEU A 175 4.27 16.50 -2.84
C LEU A 175 3.85 17.78 -2.12
N SER A 176 3.46 18.81 -2.87
CA SER A 176 2.77 19.98 -2.33
C SER A 176 1.28 19.72 -2.39
N LEU A 177 0.64 19.69 -1.23
CA LEU A 177 -0.80 19.43 -1.12
C LEU A 177 -1.66 20.69 -1.19
N LYS A 178 -1.04 21.90 -1.23
CA LYS A 178 -1.76 23.17 -1.16
C LYS A 178 -2.90 23.24 -2.17
N LYS A 179 -2.63 23.03 -3.46
CA LYS A 179 -3.65 23.12 -4.52
C LYS A 179 -4.79 22.10 -4.35
N ALA A 180 -4.46 20.89 -3.90
CA ALA A 180 -5.47 19.86 -3.65
C ALA A 180 -6.37 20.21 -2.47
N LEU A 181 -5.80 20.77 -1.40
CA LEU A 181 -6.55 21.22 -0.23
C LEU A 181 -7.43 22.45 -0.53
N GLU A 182 -6.92 23.40 -1.34
CA GLU A 182 -7.72 24.51 -1.85
C GLU A 182 -8.93 24.03 -2.66
N ALA A 183 -8.72 23.06 -3.57
CA ALA A 183 -9.80 22.46 -4.36
C ALA A 183 -10.83 21.67 -3.51
N LEU A 184 -10.44 21.23 -2.32
CA LEU A 184 -11.33 20.59 -1.34
C LEU A 184 -12.00 21.58 -0.39
N GLY A 185 -11.87 22.90 -0.64
CA GLY A 185 -12.53 23.96 0.13
C GLY A 185 -11.70 24.55 1.28
N MET A 186 -10.41 24.20 1.40
CA MET A 186 -9.53 24.71 2.45
C MET A 186 -8.77 25.99 1.98
N GLU A 187 -9.45 26.93 1.34
CA GLU A 187 -8.80 28.11 0.76
C GLU A 187 -8.34 29.11 1.81
N ASP A 188 -9.18 29.42 2.80
CA ASP A 188 -8.94 30.48 3.78
C ASP A 188 -7.66 30.27 4.58
N ALA A 189 -7.32 29.02 4.90
CA ALA A 189 -6.12 28.69 5.64
C ALA A 189 -4.80 29.15 5.00
N PHE A 190 -4.80 29.39 3.68
CA PHE A 190 -3.64 29.80 2.89
C PHE A 190 -3.63 31.30 2.58
N THR A 191 -4.64 32.04 3.01
CA THR A 191 -4.83 33.47 2.72
C THR A 191 -4.77 34.32 3.99
N GLY A 192 -4.90 35.62 3.85
CA GLY A 192 -5.02 36.55 4.98
C GLY A 192 -6.34 36.41 5.76
N ARG A 193 -7.27 35.57 5.30
CA ARG A 193 -8.53 35.27 6.03
C ARG A 193 -8.38 34.14 7.04
N ALA A 194 -7.20 33.52 7.09
CA ALA A 194 -6.94 32.46 8.06
C ALA A 194 -7.03 32.97 9.49
N ASP A 195 -7.70 32.23 10.36
CA ASP A 195 -7.72 32.50 11.78
C ASP A 195 -6.96 31.39 12.56
N PHE A 196 -5.71 31.67 12.82
CA PHE A 196 -4.84 30.88 13.69
C PHE A 196 -4.50 31.60 15.00
N SER A 197 -5.33 32.58 15.43
CA SER A 197 -5.10 33.40 16.62
C SER A 197 -4.90 32.57 17.89
N ARG A 198 -5.51 31.38 17.96
CA ARG A 198 -5.35 30.44 19.07
C ARG A 198 -3.98 29.73 19.11
N MET A 199 -3.23 29.75 18.01
CA MET A 199 -1.87 29.19 17.95
C MET A 199 -0.80 30.23 18.27
N GLY A 200 -1.10 31.50 18.00
CA GLY A 200 -0.19 32.62 18.18
C GLY A 200 -0.52 33.80 17.30
N SER A 201 0.25 34.86 17.43
CA SER A 201 0.16 36.05 16.57
C SER A 201 1.49 36.31 15.88
N CYS A 202 1.42 36.75 14.64
CA CYS A 202 2.58 37.18 13.84
C CYS A 202 2.28 38.57 13.30
N ALA A 203 2.67 39.61 14.05
CA ALA A 203 2.50 40.98 13.58
C ALA A 203 3.57 41.33 12.51
N PRO A 204 3.24 42.14 11.48
CA PRO A 204 1.96 42.81 11.25
C PRO A 204 0.92 41.99 10.47
N GLU A 205 1.28 40.82 9.93
CA GLU A 205 0.37 40.00 9.12
C GLU A 205 -0.25 38.84 9.92
N PRO A 206 -1.50 38.43 9.59
CA PRO A 206 -2.11 37.26 10.21
C PRO A 206 -1.32 35.98 9.86
N LEU A 207 -1.28 35.07 10.81
CA LEU A 207 -0.66 33.77 10.62
C LEU A 207 -1.45 32.96 9.57
N LYS A 208 -0.77 32.47 8.55
CA LYS A 208 -1.35 31.63 7.49
C LYS A 208 -0.43 30.48 7.13
N ILE A 209 -0.98 29.41 6.60
CA ILE A 209 -0.19 28.27 6.11
C ILE A 209 0.51 28.66 4.81
N HIS A 210 1.83 28.64 4.80
CA HIS A 210 2.63 28.88 3.60
C HIS A 210 2.59 27.67 2.65
N GLY A 211 2.66 26.46 3.18
CA GLY A 211 2.62 25.24 2.40
C GLY A 211 2.34 24.01 3.25
N VAL A 212 1.81 22.98 2.59
CA VAL A 212 1.60 21.66 3.14
C VAL A 212 2.37 20.67 2.28
N TYR A 213 3.30 19.95 2.88
CA TYR A 213 4.18 19.03 2.18
C TYR A 213 4.04 17.62 2.72
N GLN A 214 3.96 16.66 1.82
CA GLN A 214 3.87 15.24 2.14
C GLN A 214 4.95 14.46 1.42
N LYS A 215 5.51 13.48 2.10
CA LYS A 215 6.39 12.49 1.52
C LYS A 215 6.07 11.11 2.12
N CYS A 216 5.98 10.12 1.25
CA CYS A 216 5.70 8.74 1.63
C CYS A 216 6.85 7.85 1.18
N ALA A 217 7.12 6.80 1.95
CA ALA A 217 8.03 5.75 1.57
C ALA A 217 7.40 4.40 1.90
N VAL A 218 7.53 3.45 0.99
CA VAL A 218 7.11 2.08 1.19
C VAL A 218 8.24 1.14 0.78
N ARG A 219 8.44 0.09 1.56
CA ARG A 219 9.37 -0.98 1.24
C ARG A 219 8.68 -2.31 1.48
N VAL A 220 8.59 -3.11 0.43
CA VAL A 220 7.96 -4.44 0.44
C VAL A 220 9.06 -5.49 0.43
N ARG A 221 9.00 -6.38 1.40
CA ARG A 221 9.95 -7.48 1.61
C ARG A 221 9.22 -8.76 2.03
N GLU A 222 9.97 -9.82 2.19
CA GLU A 222 9.47 -11.14 2.55
C GLU A 222 8.72 -11.16 3.89
N GLU A 223 9.19 -10.37 4.86
CA GLU A 223 8.59 -10.33 6.19
C GLU A 223 7.39 -9.38 6.29
N GLY A 224 7.29 -8.40 5.35
CA GLY A 224 6.24 -7.37 5.42
C GLY A 224 6.62 -6.04 4.81
N LEU A 225 5.93 -5.01 5.26
CA LEU A 225 6.28 -3.62 4.95
C LEU A 225 7.33 -3.14 5.94
N ASP A 226 8.46 -2.73 5.41
CA ASP A 226 9.63 -2.22 6.16
C ASP A 226 10.02 -3.07 7.39
N ALA A 227 9.64 -4.33 7.39
CA ALA A 227 10.02 -5.30 8.39
C ALA A 227 11.45 -5.79 8.08
N SER A 228 12.32 -5.81 9.08
CA SER A 228 13.62 -6.46 9.02
C SER A 228 13.56 -7.71 9.90
N ALA A 229 14.12 -8.81 9.40
CA ALA A 229 14.19 -10.06 10.12
C ALA A 229 14.94 -9.88 11.45
N SER A 230 14.22 -9.83 12.55
CA SER A 230 14.80 -9.93 13.89
C SER A 230 14.01 -10.82 14.84
N THR A 231 13.04 -11.58 14.33
CA THR A 231 12.39 -12.61 15.14
C THR A 231 11.99 -13.75 14.20
N ALA A 232 12.88 -14.69 14.04
CA ALA A 232 12.59 -15.99 13.48
C ALA A 232 11.76 -16.78 14.51
N GLY A 233 10.45 -16.66 14.41
CA GLY A 233 9.58 -17.71 14.89
C GLY A 233 9.59 -18.79 13.82
N GLU A 234 10.38 -19.83 13.99
CA GLU A 234 10.24 -21.05 13.22
C GLU A 234 8.84 -21.61 13.48
N MET A 235 7.95 -21.46 12.51
CA MET A 235 6.75 -22.29 12.46
C MET A 235 7.08 -23.48 11.59
N ASP A 236 7.10 -24.65 12.20
CA ASP A 236 7.17 -25.93 11.51
C ASP A 236 6.11 -25.98 10.40
N PRO A 237 6.48 -26.38 9.18
CA PRO A 237 5.52 -26.63 8.13
C PRO A 237 4.71 -27.86 8.51
N PHE A 238 3.48 -27.65 8.96
CA PHE A 238 2.56 -28.73 9.21
C PHE A 238 2.29 -29.47 7.90
N ALA A 239 2.69 -30.72 7.82
CA ALA A 239 2.45 -31.64 6.73
C ALA A 239 0.98 -32.10 6.71
N GLY A 240 0.06 -31.15 6.51
CA GLY A 240 -1.32 -31.47 6.16
C GLY A 240 -1.41 -31.67 4.66
N SER A 241 -2.17 -32.68 4.23
CA SER A 241 -2.40 -32.93 2.80
C SER A 241 -2.88 -31.67 2.10
N PRO A 242 -2.25 -31.22 1.00
CA PRO A 242 -2.65 -30.01 0.32
C PRO A 242 -4.09 -30.12 -0.18
N PRO A 243 -4.93 -29.09 -0.01
CA PRO A 243 -6.26 -29.09 -0.57
C PRO A 243 -6.18 -29.30 -2.09
N ARG A 244 -7.07 -30.13 -2.62
CA ARG A 244 -7.09 -30.50 -4.04
C ARG A 244 -7.48 -29.29 -4.89
N GLY A 245 -6.66 -28.94 -5.88
CA GLY A 245 -6.88 -27.91 -6.89
C GLY A 245 -5.68 -26.96 -7.02
N ARG A 246 -5.21 -26.74 -8.24
CA ARG A 246 -4.27 -25.64 -8.54
C ARG A 246 -5.08 -24.34 -8.59
N GLY A 247 -4.89 -23.46 -7.60
CA GLY A 247 -5.41 -22.12 -7.66
C GLY A 247 -4.75 -21.28 -8.77
N PRO A 248 -5.32 -20.13 -9.11
CA PRO A 248 -4.76 -19.23 -10.10
C PRO A 248 -3.36 -18.74 -9.68
N GLU A 249 -2.56 -18.38 -10.68
CA GLU A 249 -1.27 -17.73 -10.45
C GLU A 249 -1.38 -16.27 -10.88
N ILE A 250 -0.98 -15.36 -10.00
CA ILE A 250 -0.84 -13.94 -10.30
C ILE A 250 0.62 -13.52 -10.10
N GLU A 251 1.21 -12.96 -11.15
CA GLU A 251 2.57 -12.44 -11.14
C GLU A 251 2.54 -10.94 -11.45
N PHE A 252 3.02 -10.15 -10.50
CA PHE A 252 3.15 -8.70 -10.63
C PHE A 252 4.47 -8.36 -11.34
N ASN A 253 4.55 -8.71 -12.63
CA ASN A 253 5.73 -8.58 -13.48
C ASN A 253 5.70 -7.34 -14.38
N ARG A 254 4.78 -6.43 -14.17
CA ARG A 254 4.62 -5.14 -14.84
C ARG A 254 4.00 -4.13 -13.87
N PRO A 255 3.85 -2.84 -14.20
CA PRO A 255 3.24 -1.83 -13.34
C PRO A 255 1.87 -2.25 -12.79
N PHE A 256 1.67 -2.02 -11.48
CA PHE A 256 0.52 -2.44 -10.68
C PHE A 256 0.21 -1.40 -9.59
#